data_e15bf4664c7f291b74a6dbe7182c07d7
#
_entry.id   e15bf4664c7f291b74a6dbe7182c07d7
#
_cell.length_a   1.000
_cell.length_b   1.000
_cell.length_c   1.000
_cell.angle_alpha   90.00
_cell.angle_beta   90.00
_cell.angle_gamma   90.00
#
_symmetry.space_group_name_H-M   'P 1'
#
loop_
_entity.id
_entity.type
_entity.pdbx_description
1 polymer ?
#
loop_
_entity_poly.entity_id
_entity_poly.type
_entity_poly.pdbx_seq_one_letter_code
_entity_poly.pdbx_strand_id
1 'polypeptide(L)'
;MDKLVIEGGYPLEGEVCISGAKNAALPILIASLLSDEPLNLQNVPYLQDIETCIDLLSALGVQVKHKETSSLLQANHVTNFDAPYGLVKTMRASILVLGPLLAKYGEARVSLPGGCAIGSRPVDIHIKGLELMGAKLIIDKGYISATTAHLPNKKLQGCSIFMDQVTVGGTENLMMAAVLAEGETILENAAKEPEIVDLGNCLIKMGAIIDGLGTDKIIIQGVSSLKEASYKIMFDRIEAGTFMVASAMTGGKVVCKNINPEEMESITQKIKESGAKVEVREDSILVCGNKKLESVKIITAPYPAFPTDMQAQFMALNVVAEGVGEITETIFENRFMHAQQLIR
;
A
#
# COMPACT_ATOMS: atom_id res chain seq x y z
N MET A 1 -25.04 10.77 7.33
CA MET A 1 -24.60 9.56 8.06
C MET A 1 -25.10 8.38 7.26
N ASP A 2 -24.17 7.55 6.80
CA ASP A 2 -24.51 6.34 6.06
C ASP A 2 -24.93 5.26 7.05
N LYS A 3 -25.79 4.35 6.61
CA LYS A 3 -26.30 3.24 7.41
C LYS A 3 -26.18 1.95 6.61
N LEU A 4 -25.55 0.95 7.21
CA LEU A 4 -25.57 -0.42 6.70
C LEU A 4 -26.67 -1.20 7.41
N VAL A 5 -27.49 -1.90 6.63
CA VAL A 5 -28.48 -2.86 7.14
C VAL A 5 -28.07 -4.22 6.64
N ILE A 6 -27.78 -5.13 7.58
CA ILE A 6 -27.28 -6.48 7.27
C ILE A 6 -28.30 -7.48 7.79
N GLU A 7 -28.79 -8.33 6.89
CA GLU A 7 -29.60 -9.51 7.22
C GLU A 7 -28.68 -10.73 7.15
N GLY A 8 -28.32 -11.26 8.32
CA GLY A 8 -27.41 -12.40 8.47
C GLY A 8 -28.12 -13.75 8.40
N GLY A 9 -27.34 -14.84 8.59
CA GLY A 9 -27.85 -16.21 8.70
C GLY A 9 -27.82 -17.01 7.40
N TYR A 10 -27.29 -16.47 6.31
CA TYR A 10 -27.17 -17.16 5.03
C TYR A 10 -25.72 -17.52 4.72
N PRO A 11 -25.43 -18.75 4.19
CA PRO A 11 -24.13 -19.07 3.63
C PRO A 11 -23.86 -18.19 2.39
N LEU A 12 -22.64 -17.72 2.23
CA LEU A 12 -22.24 -16.97 1.05
C LEU A 12 -21.84 -17.94 -0.07
N GLU A 13 -22.44 -17.81 -1.24
CA GLU A 13 -22.15 -18.65 -2.40
C GLU A 13 -21.96 -17.81 -3.65
N GLY A 14 -20.94 -18.16 -4.45
CA GLY A 14 -20.70 -17.51 -5.74
C GLY A 14 -19.24 -17.26 -6.05
N GLU A 15 -19.03 -16.32 -6.97
CA GLU A 15 -17.70 -15.94 -7.47
C GLU A 15 -17.51 -14.45 -7.29
N VAL A 16 -16.32 -14.04 -6.85
CA VAL A 16 -15.91 -12.63 -6.72
C VAL A 16 -14.65 -12.41 -7.55
N CYS A 17 -14.72 -11.47 -8.47
CA CYS A 17 -13.53 -10.97 -9.15
C CYS A 17 -12.87 -9.90 -8.28
N ILE A 18 -11.67 -10.18 -7.80
CA ILE A 18 -10.97 -9.29 -6.87
C ILE A 18 -10.49 -8.04 -7.61
N SER A 19 -10.72 -6.88 -7.01
CA SER A 19 -10.33 -5.59 -7.53
C SER A 19 -8.83 -5.31 -7.33
N GLY A 20 -8.36 -4.18 -7.88
CA GLY A 20 -6.99 -3.73 -7.68
C GLY A 20 -6.70 -3.35 -6.23
N ALA A 21 -5.48 -3.61 -5.79
CA ALA A 21 -5.06 -3.32 -4.42
C ALA A 21 -4.99 -1.82 -4.15
N LYS A 22 -5.71 -1.35 -3.12
CA LYS A 22 -5.62 0.03 -2.64
C LYS A 22 -4.19 0.44 -2.32
N ASN A 23 -3.49 -0.40 -1.56
CA ASN A 23 -2.16 -0.11 -1.05
C ASN A 23 -1.08 -0.14 -2.15
N ALA A 24 -1.34 -0.77 -3.30
CA ALA A 24 -0.50 -0.67 -4.50
C ALA A 24 -0.90 0.52 -5.38
N ALA A 25 -2.21 0.77 -5.53
CA ALA A 25 -2.72 1.84 -6.38
C ALA A 25 -2.25 3.23 -5.93
N LEU A 26 -2.26 3.52 -4.64
CA LEU A 26 -1.90 4.84 -4.10
C LEU A 26 -0.46 5.25 -4.45
N PRO A 27 0.59 4.46 -4.14
CA PRO A 27 1.96 4.83 -4.53
C PRO A 27 2.15 4.86 -6.04
N ILE A 28 1.49 3.98 -6.82
CA ILE A 28 1.58 3.95 -8.28
C ILE A 28 0.94 5.20 -8.92
N LEU A 29 -0.21 5.66 -8.40
CA LEU A 29 -0.81 6.94 -8.82
C LEU A 29 0.16 8.10 -8.56
N ILE A 30 0.77 8.12 -7.37
CA ILE A 30 1.73 9.16 -6.96
C ILE A 30 3.02 9.11 -7.80
N ALA A 31 3.45 7.93 -8.25
CA ALA A 31 4.60 7.78 -9.15
C ALA A 31 4.46 8.54 -10.48
N SER A 32 3.23 8.90 -10.89
CA SER A 32 3.00 9.77 -12.05
C SER A 32 3.73 11.12 -11.95
N LEU A 33 3.97 11.63 -10.74
CA LEU A 33 4.73 12.86 -10.50
C LEU A 33 6.19 12.79 -11.00
N LEU A 34 6.74 11.58 -11.18
CA LEU A 34 8.14 11.37 -11.59
C LEU A 34 8.38 11.58 -13.09
N SER A 35 7.33 11.65 -13.93
CA SER A 35 7.47 11.77 -15.38
C SER A 35 6.56 12.87 -15.95
N ASP A 36 7.00 13.52 -17.03
CA ASP A 36 6.15 14.40 -17.85
C ASP A 36 5.28 13.60 -18.83
N GLU A 37 5.66 12.34 -19.06
CA GLU A 37 5.00 11.43 -19.99
C GLU A 37 3.77 10.76 -19.36
N PRO A 38 2.79 10.34 -20.18
CA PRO A 38 1.57 9.72 -19.68
C PRO A 38 1.81 8.39 -18.95
N LEU A 39 1.13 8.20 -17.83
CA LEU A 39 1.00 6.92 -17.12
C LEU A 39 -0.44 6.44 -17.23
N ASN A 40 -0.65 5.33 -17.96
CA ASN A 40 -1.96 4.71 -18.14
C ASN A 40 -2.10 3.51 -17.19
N LEU A 41 -3.02 3.60 -16.24
CA LEU A 41 -3.24 2.58 -15.21
C LEU A 41 -4.56 1.84 -15.45
N GLN A 42 -4.51 0.53 -15.26
CA GLN A 42 -5.65 -0.38 -15.28
C GLN A 42 -5.82 -1.03 -13.93
N ASN A 43 -7.01 -1.54 -13.65
CA ASN A 43 -7.36 -2.19 -12.39
C ASN A 43 -7.22 -1.25 -11.18
N VAL A 44 -7.47 0.04 -11.35
CA VAL A 44 -7.54 1.02 -10.26
C VAL A 44 -8.84 0.76 -9.47
N PRO A 45 -8.79 0.54 -8.14
CA PRO A 45 -10.00 0.24 -7.38
C PRO A 45 -10.87 1.49 -7.18
N TYR A 46 -12.18 1.29 -7.09
CA TYR A 46 -13.14 2.37 -6.80
C TYR A 46 -13.27 2.56 -5.29
N LEU A 47 -12.49 3.46 -4.73
CA LEU A 47 -12.39 3.71 -3.28
C LEU A 47 -12.19 5.20 -2.98
N GLN A 48 -12.68 5.66 -1.81
CA GLN A 48 -12.56 7.05 -1.39
C GLN A 48 -11.11 7.53 -1.31
N ASP A 49 -10.17 6.66 -0.88
CA ASP A 49 -8.74 7.00 -0.83
C ASP A 49 -8.16 7.26 -2.22
N ILE A 50 -8.65 6.55 -3.25
CA ILE A 50 -8.24 6.77 -4.65
C ILE A 50 -8.73 8.13 -5.14
N GLU A 51 -9.99 8.48 -4.89
CA GLU A 51 -10.54 9.81 -5.24
C GLU A 51 -9.75 10.92 -4.53
N THR A 52 -9.47 10.75 -3.24
CA THR A 52 -8.65 11.72 -2.47
C THR A 52 -7.23 11.85 -3.04
N CYS A 53 -6.63 10.75 -3.50
CA CYS A 53 -5.32 10.76 -4.15
C CYS A 53 -5.36 11.51 -5.49
N ILE A 54 -6.39 11.28 -6.29
CA ILE A 54 -6.64 11.97 -7.56
C ILE A 54 -6.83 13.47 -7.33
N ASP A 55 -7.61 13.86 -6.32
CA ASP A 55 -7.81 15.25 -5.93
C ASP A 55 -6.47 15.92 -5.51
N LEU A 56 -5.65 15.21 -4.73
CA LEU A 56 -4.33 15.70 -4.33
C LEU A 56 -3.43 15.90 -5.55
N LEU A 57 -3.33 14.90 -6.44
CA LEU A 57 -2.51 14.99 -7.66
C LEU A 57 -3.01 16.11 -8.57
N SER A 58 -4.31 16.27 -8.71
CA SER A 58 -4.92 17.37 -9.48
C SER A 58 -4.60 18.74 -8.88
N ALA A 59 -4.62 18.87 -7.56
CA ALA A 59 -4.25 20.10 -6.85
C ALA A 59 -2.76 20.47 -7.01
N LEU A 60 -1.89 19.48 -7.21
CA LEU A 60 -0.48 19.65 -7.55
C LEU A 60 -0.26 20.03 -9.03
N GLY A 61 -1.26 19.82 -9.89
CA GLY A 61 -1.20 20.16 -11.34
C GLY A 61 -1.10 18.95 -12.26
N VAL A 62 -1.27 17.71 -11.76
CA VAL A 62 -1.36 16.51 -12.60
C VAL A 62 -2.71 16.50 -13.31
N GLN A 63 -2.68 16.29 -14.63
CA GLN A 63 -3.90 16.07 -15.40
C GLN A 63 -4.33 14.62 -15.23
N VAL A 64 -5.54 14.40 -14.70
CA VAL A 64 -6.08 13.06 -14.45
C VAL A 64 -7.38 12.87 -15.24
N LYS A 65 -7.45 11.75 -15.99
CA LYS A 65 -8.67 11.23 -16.58
C LYS A 65 -8.94 9.87 -15.94
N HIS A 66 -9.84 9.85 -14.95
CA HIS A 66 -10.25 8.64 -14.25
C HIS A 66 -11.62 8.19 -14.74
N LYS A 67 -11.76 6.92 -15.10
CA LYS A 67 -13.02 6.33 -15.49
C LYS A 67 -13.06 4.85 -15.05
N GLU A 68 -14.07 4.50 -14.26
CA GLU A 68 -14.27 3.15 -13.74
C GLU A 68 -13.00 2.61 -13.06
N THR A 69 -12.33 1.63 -13.65
CA THR A 69 -11.12 1.00 -13.12
C THR A 69 -9.84 1.42 -13.87
N SER A 70 -9.88 2.50 -14.63
CA SER A 70 -8.72 3.00 -15.38
C SER A 70 -8.45 4.48 -15.11
N SER A 71 -7.17 4.84 -15.10
CA SER A 71 -6.71 6.21 -14.92
C SER A 71 -5.59 6.55 -15.89
N LEU A 72 -5.71 7.67 -16.57
CA LEU A 72 -4.63 8.27 -17.34
C LEU A 72 -4.14 9.51 -16.61
N LEU A 73 -2.87 9.52 -16.21
CA LEU A 73 -2.24 10.61 -15.48
C LEU A 73 -1.12 11.22 -16.32
N GLN A 74 -1.00 12.56 -16.31
CA GLN A 74 0.09 13.27 -16.94
C GLN A 74 0.53 14.46 -16.11
N ALA A 75 1.79 14.48 -15.66
CA ALA A 75 2.34 15.48 -14.76
C ALA A 75 3.25 16.50 -15.46
N ASN A 76 2.92 16.88 -16.69
CA ASN A 76 3.68 17.85 -17.50
C ASN A 76 3.40 19.32 -17.16
N HIS A 77 2.48 19.60 -16.24
CA HIS A 77 2.08 20.94 -15.80
C HIS A 77 2.05 21.10 -14.28
N VAL A 78 2.86 20.35 -13.54
CA VAL A 78 2.99 20.48 -12.09
C VAL A 78 3.67 21.80 -11.77
N THR A 79 2.95 22.71 -11.12
CA THR A 79 3.43 24.05 -10.73
C THR A 79 3.22 24.33 -9.24
N ASN A 80 2.56 23.45 -8.53
CA ASN A 80 2.30 23.53 -7.11
C ASN A 80 2.98 22.35 -6.40
N PHE A 81 3.83 22.64 -5.41
CA PHE A 81 4.57 21.64 -4.62
C PHE A 81 4.09 21.57 -3.17
N ASP A 82 2.90 22.16 -2.90
CA ASP A 82 2.27 22.19 -1.57
C ASP A 82 1.11 21.20 -1.50
N ALA A 83 1.27 20.18 -0.67
CA ALA A 83 0.23 19.22 -0.34
C ALA A 83 -0.49 19.67 0.96
N PRO A 84 -1.67 20.31 0.85
CA PRO A 84 -2.30 21.02 1.95
C PRO A 84 -2.96 20.06 2.96
N TYR A 85 -3.00 20.46 4.22
CA TYR A 85 -3.60 19.70 5.33
C TYR A 85 -5.02 19.17 5.04
N GLY A 86 -5.83 19.95 4.32
CA GLY A 86 -7.22 19.57 3.99
C GLY A 86 -7.33 18.23 3.25
N LEU A 87 -6.37 17.93 2.35
CA LEU A 87 -6.30 16.68 1.60
C LEU A 87 -5.47 15.62 2.33
N VAL A 88 -4.33 16.01 2.93
CA VAL A 88 -3.41 15.08 3.59
C VAL A 88 -4.01 14.43 4.84
N LYS A 89 -4.84 15.17 5.63
CA LYS A 89 -5.39 14.68 6.90
C LYS A 89 -6.29 13.45 6.74
N THR A 90 -6.91 13.30 5.59
CA THR A 90 -7.88 12.23 5.31
C THR A 90 -7.24 10.97 4.76
N MET A 91 -6.02 11.09 4.19
CA MET A 91 -5.30 9.98 3.56
C MET A 91 -3.81 10.04 3.92
N ARG A 92 -3.35 9.12 4.77
CA ARG A 92 -1.94 9.08 5.21
C ARG A 92 -0.93 8.88 4.08
N ALA A 93 -1.32 8.12 3.03
CA ALA A 93 -0.48 7.90 1.86
C ALA A 93 -0.09 9.20 1.15
N SER A 94 -0.73 10.33 1.46
CA SER A 94 -0.36 11.66 0.94
C SER A 94 1.08 12.07 1.25
N ILE A 95 1.71 11.51 2.29
CA ILE A 95 3.14 11.73 2.58
C ILE A 95 4.04 11.23 1.45
N LEU A 96 3.58 10.27 0.66
CA LEU A 96 4.35 9.67 -0.44
C LEU A 96 4.64 10.64 -1.58
N VAL A 97 3.95 11.79 -1.69
CA VAL A 97 4.27 12.81 -2.70
C VAL A 97 5.60 13.50 -2.41
N LEU A 98 6.12 13.41 -1.17
CA LEU A 98 7.35 14.08 -0.74
C LEU A 98 8.57 13.65 -1.56
N GLY A 99 8.78 12.32 -1.73
CA GLY A 99 9.89 11.77 -2.51
C GLY A 99 9.85 12.18 -3.99
N PRO A 100 8.76 11.92 -4.71
CA PRO A 100 8.61 12.30 -6.12
C PRO A 100 8.76 13.81 -6.36
N LEU A 101 8.15 14.66 -5.54
CA LEU A 101 8.28 16.11 -5.68
C LEU A 101 9.74 16.57 -5.51
N LEU A 102 10.44 16.04 -4.50
CA LEU A 102 11.85 16.36 -4.32
C LEU A 102 12.73 15.85 -5.46
N ALA A 103 12.50 14.60 -5.89
CA ALA A 103 13.32 13.97 -6.93
C ALA A 103 13.17 14.66 -8.29
N LYS A 104 11.96 15.09 -8.64
CA LYS A 104 11.66 15.68 -9.95
C LYS A 104 11.82 17.20 -9.97
N TYR A 105 11.32 17.89 -8.92
CA TYR A 105 11.20 19.35 -8.91
C TYR A 105 12.17 20.04 -7.92
N GLY A 106 12.78 19.28 -7.02
CA GLY A 106 13.74 19.81 -6.03
C GLY A 106 13.12 20.57 -4.87
N GLU A 107 11.79 20.58 -4.77
CA GLU A 107 11.04 21.28 -3.72
C GLU A 107 9.76 20.52 -3.40
N ALA A 108 9.42 20.45 -2.10
CA ALA A 108 8.16 19.89 -1.64
C ALA A 108 7.74 20.54 -0.30
N ARG A 109 6.45 20.77 -0.14
CA ARG A 109 5.84 21.17 1.13
C ARG A 109 4.62 20.27 1.40
N VAL A 110 4.72 19.40 2.39
CA VAL A 110 3.70 18.38 2.68
C VAL A 110 3.25 18.53 4.12
N SER A 111 1.94 18.66 4.34
CA SER A 111 1.41 18.63 5.71
C SER A 111 1.74 17.31 6.38
N LEU A 112 2.03 17.33 7.67
CA LEU A 112 2.11 16.12 8.46
C LEU A 112 0.75 15.40 8.41
N PRO A 113 0.74 14.09 8.17
CA PRO A 113 -0.51 13.33 8.17
C PRO A 113 -1.15 13.38 9.57
N GLY A 114 -2.46 13.46 9.63
CA GLY A 114 -3.21 13.37 10.88
C GLY A 114 -2.91 12.09 11.63
N GLY A 115 -3.16 12.08 12.94
CA GLY A 115 -2.99 10.89 13.78
C GLY A 115 -3.81 9.70 13.23
N CYS A 116 -3.25 8.50 13.33
CA CYS A 116 -3.96 7.28 12.97
C CYS A 116 -4.51 6.63 14.24
N ALA A 117 -5.77 6.19 14.19
CA ALA A 117 -6.42 5.54 15.32
C ALA A 117 -5.74 4.22 15.72
N ILE A 118 -5.09 3.54 14.79
CA ILE A 118 -4.48 2.21 15.01
C ILE A 118 -3.04 2.26 15.54
N GLY A 119 -2.38 3.43 15.56
CA GLY A 119 -1.02 3.54 16.10
C GLY A 119 -0.20 4.70 15.52
N SER A 120 0.95 4.95 16.15
CA SER A 120 1.92 5.91 15.67
C SER A 120 2.58 5.38 14.38
N ARG A 121 2.67 6.23 13.38
CA ARG A 121 3.41 5.94 12.14
C ARG A 121 4.35 7.11 11.92
N PRO A 122 5.55 7.08 12.52
CA PRO A 122 6.49 8.18 12.43
C PRO A 122 6.87 8.43 10.98
N VAL A 123 6.96 9.71 10.59
CA VAL A 123 7.46 10.13 9.28
C VAL A 123 8.98 10.21 9.26
N ASP A 124 9.63 9.90 10.38
CA ASP A 124 11.07 10.06 10.59
C ASP A 124 11.91 9.26 9.57
N ILE A 125 11.45 8.05 9.18
CA ILE A 125 12.17 7.25 8.18
C ILE A 125 12.19 7.94 6.81
N HIS A 126 11.06 8.55 6.41
CA HIS A 126 11.00 9.34 5.18
C HIS A 126 11.98 10.52 5.23
N ILE A 127 11.98 11.26 6.35
CA ILE A 127 12.83 12.43 6.55
C ILE A 127 14.30 12.02 6.56
N LYS A 128 14.69 11.08 7.43
CA LYS A 128 16.07 10.58 7.53
C LYS A 128 16.62 10.10 6.19
N GLY A 129 15.82 9.28 5.47
CA GLY A 129 16.24 8.77 4.18
C GLY A 129 16.49 9.89 3.15
N LEU A 130 15.58 10.86 3.06
CA LEU A 130 15.75 12.00 2.16
C LEU A 130 16.90 12.93 2.58
N GLU A 131 17.17 13.10 3.88
CA GLU A 131 18.34 13.82 4.39
C GLU A 131 19.65 13.11 4.03
N LEU A 132 19.71 11.78 4.12
CA LEU A 132 20.86 10.98 3.67
C LEU A 132 21.11 11.17 2.16
N MET A 133 20.03 11.31 1.37
CA MET A 133 20.11 11.64 -0.05
C MET A 133 20.46 13.13 -0.30
N GLY A 134 20.71 13.90 0.75
CA GLY A 134 21.20 15.27 0.69
C GLY A 134 20.11 16.36 0.72
N ALA A 135 18.84 16.03 0.82
CA ALA A 135 17.80 17.05 0.96
C ALA A 135 17.91 17.81 2.29
N LYS A 136 17.50 19.07 2.31
CA LYS A 136 17.28 19.84 3.54
C LYS A 136 15.79 19.83 3.87
N LEU A 137 15.46 19.35 5.07
CA LEU A 137 14.09 19.27 5.55
C LEU A 137 13.92 20.11 6.82
N ILE A 138 12.79 20.80 6.92
CA ILE A 138 12.38 21.59 8.09
C ILE A 138 10.93 21.24 8.39
N ILE A 139 10.67 20.92 9.67
CA ILE A 139 9.30 20.76 10.17
C ILE A 139 8.90 22.05 10.86
N ASP A 140 7.91 22.75 10.31
CA ASP A 140 7.36 23.96 10.90
C ASP A 140 5.84 23.98 10.75
N LYS A 141 5.13 24.35 11.83
CA LYS A 141 3.66 24.53 11.87
C LYS A 141 2.87 23.35 11.29
N GLY A 142 3.35 22.12 11.51
CA GLY A 142 2.69 20.91 11.04
C GLY A 142 2.93 20.60 9.56
N TYR A 143 3.94 21.21 8.93
CA TYR A 143 4.37 20.93 7.56
C TYR A 143 5.83 20.48 7.53
N ILE A 144 6.13 19.56 6.63
CA ILE A 144 7.48 19.23 6.18
C ILE A 144 7.76 20.08 4.95
N SER A 145 8.71 20.98 5.03
CA SER A 145 9.25 21.73 3.90
C SER A 145 10.62 21.18 3.54
N ALA A 146 10.80 20.78 2.29
CA ALA A 146 11.98 20.07 1.83
C ALA A 146 12.52 20.68 0.54
N THR A 147 13.87 20.75 0.39
CA THR A 147 14.51 21.29 -0.79
C THR A 147 15.85 20.64 -1.09
N THR A 148 16.17 20.57 -2.37
CA THR A 148 17.48 20.16 -2.92
C THR A 148 18.21 21.30 -3.61
N ALA A 149 17.74 22.55 -3.49
CA ALA A 149 18.26 23.72 -4.23
C ALA A 149 19.78 23.97 -4.03
N HIS A 150 20.36 23.50 -2.94
CA HIS A 150 21.77 23.61 -2.61
C HIS A 150 22.64 22.47 -3.18
N LEU A 151 22.03 21.41 -3.69
CA LEU A 151 22.74 20.25 -4.26
C LEU A 151 23.15 20.51 -5.72
N PRO A 152 24.19 19.79 -6.22
CA PRO A 152 24.51 19.77 -7.64
C PRO A 152 23.27 19.41 -8.47
N ASN A 153 23.08 20.12 -9.57
CA ASN A 153 21.91 19.95 -10.45
C ASN A 153 20.54 19.98 -9.76
N LYS A 154 20.50 20.37 -8.48
CA LYS A 154 19.32 20.33 -7.59
C LYS A 154 18.72 18.92 -7.47
N LYS A 155 19.53 17.88 -7.65
CA LYS A 155 19.11 16.48 -7.59
C LYS A 155 19.52 15.79 -6.30
N LEU A 156 18.67 14.91 -5.81
CA LEU A 156 19.02 13.98 -4.75
C LEU A 156 20.23 13.13 -5.15
N GLN A 157 21.02 12.73 -4.17
CA GLN A 157 22.24 11.92 -4.37
C GLN A 157 21.98 10.49 -3.91
N GLY A 158 22.38 9.52 -4.74
CA GLY A 158 22.33 8.11 -4.37
C GLY A 158 23.22 7.80 -3.17
N CYS A 159 22.75 6.95 -2.28
CA CYS A 159 23.48 6.54 -1.07
C CYS A 159 22.94 5.22 -0.52
N SER A 160 23.64 4.63 0.46
CA SER A 160 23.11 3.50 1.21
C SER A 160 22.25 3.98 2.38
N ILE A 161 21.04 3.45 2.48
CA ILE A 161 20.05 3.79 3.49
C ILE A 161 19.64 2.51 4.21
N PHE A 162 20.02 2.38 5.48
CA PHE A 162 19.52 1.33 6.36
C PHE A 162 18.27 1.85 7.10
N MET A 163 17.14 1.16 6.94
CA MET A 163 15.90 1.51 7.63
C MET A 163 15.87 0.84 9.00
N ASP A 164 15.83 1.64 10.08
CA ASP A 164 15.80 1.15 11.48
C ASP A 164 14.63 0.21 11.72
N GLN A 165 13.54 0.37 10.98
CA GLN A 165 12.34 -0.47 11.01
C GLN A 165 11.86 -0.73 9.59
N VAL A 166 11.35 -1.95 9.35
CA VAL A 166 10.66 -2.27 8.10
C VAL A 166 9.41 -1.42 7.98
N THR A 167 9.29 -0.67 6.88
CA THR A 167 8.14 0.19 6.63
C THR A 167 7.78 0.22 5.16
N VAL A 168 6.53 -0.07 4.85
CA VAL A 168 5.99 -0.03 3.48
C VAL A 168 6.11 1.38 2.91
N GLY A 169 5.49 2.38 3.56
CA GLY A 169 5.50 3.75 3.06
C GLY A 169 6.90 4.38 2.98
N GLY A 170 7.81 4.04 3.92
CA GLY A 170 9.21 4.48 3.84
C GLY A 170 9.92 3.90 2.62
N THR A 171 9.77 2.61 2.37
CA THR A 171 10.34 1.93 1.19
C THR A 171 9.79 2.51 -0.11
N GLU A 172 8.47 2.70 -0.22
CA GLU A 172 7.81 3.30 -1.39
C GLU A 172 8.34 4.71 -1.68
N ASN A 173 8.37 5.56 -0.66
CA ASN A 173 8.77 6.96 -0.82
C ASN A 173 10.25 7.10 -1.21
N LEU A 174 11.14 6.36 -0.54
CA LEU A 174 12.57 6.38 -0.83
C LEU A 174 12.89 5.72 -2.18
N MET A 175 12.19 4.66 -2.57
CA MET A 175 12.29 4.06 -3.90
C MET A 175 11.92 5.08 -4.98
N MET A 176 10.78 5.76 -4.85
CA MET A 176 10.36 6.80 -5.79
C MET A 176 11.34 7.98 -5.84
N ALA A 177 11.91 8.36 -4.71
CA ALA A 177 12.93 9.42 -4.67
C ALA A 177 14.22 9.00 -5.37
N ALA A 178 14.64 7.75 -5.22
CA ALA A 178 15.90 7.21 -5.73
C ALA A 178 15.93 7.06 -7.26
N VAL A 179 14.79 6.82 -7.92
CA VAL A 179 14.77 6.56 -9.37
C VAL A 179 15.26 7.73 -10.22
N LEU A 180 15.20 8.97 -9.71
CA LEU A 180 15.71 10.17 -10.39
C LEU A 180 16.94 10.80 -9.69
N ALA A 181 17.46 10.17 -8.62
CA ALA A 181 18.67 10.62 -7.91
C ALA A 181 19.92 10.44 -8.79
N GLU A 182 20.99 11.18 -8.47
CA GLU A 182 22.28 10.96 -9.12
C GLU A 182 23.04 9.82 -8.45
N GLY A 183 23.40 8.79 -9.22
CA GLY A 183 24.13 7.61 -8.75
C GLY A 183 23.23 6.46 -8.31
N GLU A 184 23.80 5.58 -7.49
CA GLU A 184 23.15 4.37 -6.98
C GLU A 184 22.62 4.60 -5.57
N THR A 185 21.38 4.14 -5.31
CA THR A 185 20.80 4.09 -3.97
C THR A 185 20.58 2.64 -3.57
N ILE A 186 20.96 2.31 -2.35
CA ILE A 186 20.74 1.00 -1.75
C ILE A 186 19.82 1.16 -0.55
N LEU A 187 18.65 0.55 -0.60
CA LEU A 187 17.73 0.46 0.53
C LEU A 187 17.94 -0.88 1.23
N GLU A 188 18.36 -0.86 2.49
CA GLU A 188 18.54 -2.05 3.33
C GLU A 188 17.47 -2.12 4.41
N ASN A 189 17.06 -3.33 4.79
CA ASN A 189 15.90 -3.61 5.63
C ASN A 189 14.58 -3.08 5.02
N ALA A 190 14.47 -3.17 3.70
CA ALA A 190 13.32 -2.74 2.92
C ALA A 190 12.10 -3.64 3.18
N ALA A 191 10.90 -3.08 3.01
CA ALA A 191 9.65 -3.83 3.00
C ALA A 191 9.60 -4.76 1.77
N LYS A 192 8.98 -5.95 1.95
CA LYS A 192 8.95 -7.03 0.94
C LYS A 192 7.55 -7.30 0.41
N GLU A 193 6.57 -6.52 0.85
CA GLU A 193 5.17 -6.70 0.51
C GLU A 193 4.99 -6.70 -1.02
N PRO A 194 4.05 -7.52 -1.55
CA PRO A 194 3.76 -7.56 -2.98
C PRO A 194 3.47 -6.19 -3.58
N GLU A 195 2.90 -5.27 -2.79
CA GLU A 195 2.61 -3.89 -3.20
C GLU A 195 3.90 -3.08 -3.47
N ILE A 196 5.01 -3.38 -2.76
CA ILE A 196 6.34 -2.81 -3.04
C ILE A 196 6.88 -3.33 -4.37
N VAL A 197 6.70 -4.63 -4.62
CA VAL A 197 7.11 -5.25 -5.89
C VAL A 197 6.30 -4.66 -7.04
N ASP A 198 5.00 -4.44 -6.84
CA ASP A 198 4.10 -3.86 -7.83
C ASP A 198 4.50 -2.42 -8.20
N LEU A 199 4.77 -1.57 -7.21
CA LEU A 199 5.32 -0.22 -7.43
C LEU A 199 6.65 -0.28 -8.19
N GLY A 200 7.58 -1.14 -7.77
CA GLY A 200 8.88 -1.30 -8.42
C GLY A 200 8.75 -1.73 -9.87
N ASN A 201 7.87 -2.69 -10.17
CA ASN A 201 7.58 -3.14 -11.54
C ASN A 201 6.96 -2.02 -12.40
N CYS A 202 6.08 -1.20 -11.83
CA CYS A 202 5.54 -0.03 -12.51
C CYS A 202 6.66 0.98 -12.86
N LEU A 203 7.54 1.28 -11.91
CA LEU A 203 8.70 2.17 -12.12
C LEU A 203 9.67 1.60 -13.18
N ILE A 204 9.95 0.30 -13.15
CA ILE A 204 10.75 -0.38 -14.20
C ILE A 204 10.09 -0.25 -15.57
N LYS A 205 8.76 -0.41 -15.62
CA LYS A 205 8.01 -0.22 -16.88
C LYS A 205 8.09 1.23 -17.39
N MET A 206 8.20 2.19 -16.47
CA MET A 206 8.47 3.60 -16.80
C MET A 206 9.94 3.85 -17.18
N GLY A 207 10.84 2.89 -17.05
CA GLY A 207 12.25 2.97 -17.43
C GLY A 207 13.23 3.12 -16.26
N ALA A 208 12.80 2.93 -15.03
CA ALA A 208 13.70 2.85 -13.88
C ALA A 208 14.55 1.57 -13.92
N ILE A 209 15.70 1.60 -13.25
CA ILE A 209 16.62 0.47 -13.09
C ILE A 209 16.62 0.09 -11.62
N ILE A 210 15.96 -1.02 -11.30
CA ILE A 210 15.75 -1.48 -9.92
C ILE A 210 16.01 -2.98 -9.84
N ASP A 211 16.80 -3.40 -8.88
CA ASP A 211 17.08 -4.80 -8.54
C ASP A 211 16.68 -5.09 -7.09
N GLY A 212 16.46 -6.37 -6.77
CA GLY A 212 16.19 -6.83 -5.40
C GLY A 212 14.76 -6.61 -4.91
N LEU A 213 13.79 -6.33 -5.79
CA LEU A 213 12.38 -6.24 -5.41
C LEU A 213 11.91 -7.53 -4.71
N GLY A 214 11.13 -7.40 -3.63
CA GLY A 214 10.67 -8.53 -2.82
C GLY A 214 11.72 -9.08 -1.85
N THR A 215 12.91 -8.48 -1.79
CA THR A 215 13.96 -8.79 -0.80
C THR A 215 14.10 -7.65 0.20
N ASP A 216 14.92 -7.85 1.24
CA ASP A 216 15.26 -6.80 2.21
C ASP A 216 16.30 -5.80 1.72
N LYS A 217 16.84 -6.01 0.51
CA LYS A 217 17.81 -5.12 -0.11
C LYS A 217 17.37 -4.77 -1.52
N ILE A 218 17.06 -3.49 -1.75
CA ILE A 218 16.67 -2.95 -3.06
C ILE A 218 17.77 -2.02 -3.55
N ILE A 219 18.22 -2.23 -4.77
CA ILE A 219 19.27 -1.43 -5.42
C ILE A 219 18.62 -0.65 -6.56
N ILE A 220 18.77 0.67 -6.55
CA ILE A 220 18.17 1.56 -7.54
C ILE A 220 19.26 2.38 -8.18
N GLN A 221 19.42 2.25 -9.51
CA GLN A 221 20.27 3.14 -10.28
C GLN A 221 19.44 4.31 -10.79
N GLY A 222 19.80 5.51 -10.40
CA GLY A 222 19.10 6.72 -10.81
C GLY A 222 19.20 6.95 -12.33
N VAL A 223 18.11 7.41 -12.93
CA VAL A 223 18.00 7.71 -14.36
C VAL A 223 17.69 9.20 -14.59
N SER A 224 18.00 9.70 -15.79
CA SER A 224 17.77 11.11 -16.11
C SER A 224 16.29 11.48 -16.25
N SER A 225 15.46 10.53 -16.73
CA SER A 225 14.02 10.71 -16.94
C SER A 225 13.32 9.35 -17.02
N LEU A 226 12.03 9.36 -16.72
CA LEU A 226 11.14 8.23 -16.93
C LEU A 226 10.27 8.47 -18.18
N LYS A 227 9.72 7.38 -18.73
CA LYS A 227 8.98 7.34 -20.00
C LYS A 227 7.49 7.08 -19.76
N GLU A 228 6.71 7.20 -20.84
CA GLU A 228 5.32 6.73 -20.85
C GLU A 228 5.23 5.24 -20.49
N ALA A 229 4.19 4.87 -19.79
CA ALA A 229 3.93 3.48 -19.46
C ALA A 229 2.44 3.16 -19.38
N SER A 230 2.12 1.90 -19.66
CA SER A 230 0.82 1.30 -19.34
C SER A 230 1.05 0.18 -18.33
N TYR A 231 0.32 0.22 -17.23
CA TYR A 231 0.50 -0.72 -16.12
C TYR A 231 -0.84 -1.19 -15.57
N LYS A 232 -0.93 -2.46 -15.19
CA LYS A 232 -2.10 -3.04 -14.52
C LYS A 232 -1.73 -3.28 -13.06
N ILE A 233 -2.43 -2.59 -12.14
CA ILE A 233 -2.25 -2.73 -10.70
C ILE A 233 -2.61 -4.15 -10.26
N MET A 234 -1.84 -4.70 -9.33
CA MET A 234 -2.07 -6.03 -8.77
C MET A 234 -3.43 -6.14 -8.08
N PHE A 235 -3.90 -7.37 -7.88
CA PHE A 235 -5.13 -7.64 -7.12
C PHE A 235 -4.97 -7.30 -5.62
N ASP A 236 -6.09 -7.01 -4.95
CA ASP A 236 -6.09 -6.73 -3.50
C ASP A 236 -6.16 -8.03 -2.69
N ARG A 237 -5.02 -8.44 -2.13
CA ARG A 237 -4.91 -9.65 -1.29
C ARG A 237 -5.71 -9.55 0.01
N ILE A 238 -5.98 -8.34 0.50
CA ILE A 238 -6.76 -8.11 1.71
C ILE A 238 -8.26 -8.23 1.41
N GLU A 239 -8.72 -7.71 0.27
CA GLU A 239 -10.07 -7.95 -0.24
C GLU A 239 -10.31 -9.44 -0.44
N ALA A 240 -9.41 -10.12 -1.16
CA ALA A 240 -9.49 -11.57 -1.38
C ALA A 240 -9.58 -12.33 -0.06
N GLY A 241 -8.67 -12.06 0.88
CA GLY A 241 -8.66 -12.68 2.21
C GLY A 241 -9.93 -12.42 2.99
N THR A 242 -10.52 -11.23 2.87
CA THR A 242 -11.78 -10.87 3.54
C THR A 242 -12.94 -11.73 3.02
N PHE A 243 -13.07 -11.90 1.70
CA PHE A 243 -14.10 -12.81 1.12
C PHE A 243 -13.85 -14.27 1.46
N MET A 244 -12.59 -14.71 1.52
CA MET A 244 -12.23 -16.06 1.93
C MET A 244 -12.64 -16.33 3.38
N VAL A 245 -12.36 -15.40 4.31
CA VAL A 245 -12.80 -15.49 5.72
C VAL A 245 -14.32 -15.47 5.81
N ALA A 246 -15.01 -14.60 5.09
CA ALA A 246 -16.46 -14.52 5.06
C ALA A 246 -17.10 -15.84 4.58
N SER A 247 -16.53 -16.48 3.54
CA SER A 247 -16.96 -17.81 3.08
C SER A 247 -16.79 -18.86 4.18
N ALA A 248 -15.63 -18.90 4.85
CA ALA A 248 -15.37 -19.84 5.93
C ALA A 248 -16.36 -19.67 7.08
N MET A 249 -16.58 -18.43 7.56
CA MET A 249 -17.44 -18.11 8.70
C MET A 249 -18.92 -18.44 8.47
N THR A 250 -19.41 -18.27 7.25
CA THR A 250 -20.83 -18.48 6.92
C THR A 250 -21.16 -19.91 6.50
N GLY A 251 -20.16 -20.81 6.47
CA GLY A 251 -20.33 -22.15 5.92
C GLY A 251 -20.62 -22.15 4.42
N GLY A 252 -20.18 -21.10 3.73
CA GLY A 252 -20.44 -20.82 2.33
C GLY A 252 -19.48 -21.49 1.36
N LYS A 253 -19.58 -21.09 0.08
CA LYS A 253 -18.72 -21.56 -1.01
C LYS A 253 -18.43 -20.41 -1.96
N VAL A 254 -17.27 -19.78 -1.81
CA VAL A 254 -16.86 -18.60 -2.60
C VAL A 254 -15.59 -18.89 -3.37
N VAL A 255 -15.57 -18.49 -4.65
CA VAL A 255 -14.38 -18.46 -5.51
C VAL A 255 -13.90 -17.03 -5.64
N CYS A 256 -12.70 -16.74 -5.15
CA CYS A 256 -11.99 -15.48 -5.42
C CYS A 256 -11.18 -15.63 -6.70
N LYS A 257 -11.46 -14.82 -7.73
CA LYS A 257 -10.84 -14.84 -9.05
C LYS A 257 -9.92 -13.63 -9.27
N ASN A 258 -9.08 -13.72 -10.30
CA ASN A 258 -8.12 -12.69 -10.70
C ASN A 258 -7.11 -12.39 -9.58
N ILE A 259 -6.57 -13.45 -8.99
CA ILE A 259 -5.60 -13.39 -7.90
C ILE A 259 -4.35 -14.20 -8.24
N ASN A 260 -3.22 -13.86 -7.61
CA ASN A 260 -2.04 -14.71 -7.56
C ASN A 260 -2.05 -15.51 -6.24
N PRO A 261 -2.29 -16.82 -6.26
CA PRO A 261 -2.40 -17.62 -5.03
C PRO A 261 -1.12 -17.66 -4.19
N GLU A 262 0.06 -17.49 -4.78
CA GLU A 262 1.33 -17.49 -4.06
C GLU A 262 1.42 -16.34 -3.05
N GLU A 263 0.83 -15.19 -3.38
CA GLU A 263 0.79 -14.02 -2.50
C GLU A 263 -0.24 -14.16 -1.36
N MET A 264 -1.07 -15.23 -1.39
CA MET A 264 -2.12 -15.53 -0.42
C MET A 264 -1.73 -16.61 0.60
N GLU A 265 -0.51 -17.13 0.57
CA GLU A 265 -0.12 -18.34 1.30
C GLU A 265 -0.38 -18.24 2.82
N SER A 266 0.06 -17.16 3.47
CA SER A 266 -0.12 -16.97 4.92
C SER A 266 -1.60 -16.93 5.34
N ILE A 267 -2.45 -16.29 4.54
CA ILE A 267 -3.91 -16.20 4.76
C ILE A 267 -4.56 -17.56 4.50
N THR A 268 -4.23 -18.18 3.37
CA THR A 268 -4.76 -19.48 2.95
C THR A 268 -4.46 -20.56 3.96
N GLN A 269 -3.24 -20.57 4.51
CA GLN A 269 -2.84 -21.54 5.55
C GLN A 269 -3.71 -21.38 6.80
N LYS A 270 -3.96 -20.17 7.27
CA LYS A 270 -4.79 -19.91 8.46
C LYS A 270 -6.27 -20.28 8.24
N ILE A 271 -6.78 -20.12 7.03
CA ILE A 271 -8.13 -20.58 6.69
C ILE A 271 -8.20 -22.11 6.71
N LYS A 272 -7.18 -22.82 6.21
CA LYS A 272 -7.10 -24.28 6.31
C LYS A 272 -7.02 -24.76 7.76
N GLU A 273 -6.22 -24.09 8.60
CA GLU A 273 -6.11 -24.37 10.04
C GLU A 273 -7.46 -24.22 10.75
N SER A 274 -8.34 -23.31 10.31
CA SER A 274 -9.69 -23.20 10.86
C SER A 274 -10.64 -24.33 10.48
N GLY A 275 -10.20 -25.32 9.69
CA GLY A 275 -11.00 -26.45 9.24
C GLY A 275 -11.82 -26.19 7.99
N ALA A 276 -11.75 -25.02 7.37
CA ALA A 276 -12.35 -24.77 6.07
C ALA A 276 -11.55 -25.44 4.95
N LYS A 277 -12.25 -25.91 3.91
CA LYS A 277 -11.61 -26.50 2.73
C LYS A 277 -11.17 -25.40 1.76
N VAL A 278 -9.93 -25.47 1.31
CA VAL A 278 -9.34 -24.49 0.37
C VAL A 278 -8.78 -25.23 -0.83
N GLU A 279 -9.25 -24.90 -2.02
CA GLU A 279 -8.74 -25.39 -3.30
C GLU A 279 -8.06 -24.24 -4.04
N VAL A 280 -6.76 -24.39 -4.24
CA VAL A 280 -5.94 -23.41 -4.96
C VAL A 280 -5.90 -23.81 -6.43
N ARG A 281 -6.14 -22.85 -7.32
CA ARG A 281 -6.09 -22.97 -8.78
C ARG A 281 -5.09 -21.97 -9.33
N GLU A 282 -4.90 -21.91 -10.64
CA GLU A 282 -3.90 -21.07 -11.29
C GLU A 282 -4.08 -19.56 -10.98
N ASP A 283 -5.31 -19.05 -11.09
CA ASP A 283 -5.66 -17.62 -10.93
C ASP A 283 -6.80 -17.38 -9.91
N SER A 284 -7.13 -18.41 -9.12
CA SER A 284 -8.25 -18.33 -8.20
C SER A 284 -8.10 -19.26 -6.99
N ILE A 285 -8.82 -18.95 -5.92
CA ILE A 285 -8.93 -19.77 -4.72
C ILE A 285 -10.40 -19.99 -4.41
N LEU A 286 -10.80 -21.25 -4.27
CA LEU A 286 -12.11 -21.66 -3.76
C LEU A 286 -11.99 -21.93 -2.25
N VAL A 287 -12.85 -21.29 -1.47
CA VAL A 287 -13.04 -21.61 -0.05
C VAL A 287 -14.43 -22.18 0.18
N CYS A 288 -14.47 -23.34 0.83
CA CYS A 288 -15.72 -23.95 1.31
C CYS A 288 -15.70 -23.94 2.83
N GLY A 289 -16.61 -23.19 3.44
CA GLY A 289 -16.76 -23.16 4.89
C GLY A 289 -17.19 -24.51 5.46
N ASN A 290 -16.88 -24.74 6.72
CA ASN A 290 -17.30 -25.92 7.48
C ASN A 290 -18.33 -25.50 8.52
N LYS A 291 -19.26 -26.42 8.86
CA LYS A 291 -20.27 -26.21 9.93
C LYS A 291 -19.62 -26.01 11.31
N LYS A 292 -18.42 -26.55 11.50
CA LYS A 292 -17.61 -26.40 12.70
C LYS A 292 -16.26 -25.85 12.30
N LEU A 293 -15.97 -24.64 12.72
CA LEU A 293 -14.67 -24.02 12.58
C LEU A 293 -13.89 -24.17 13.89
N GLU A 294 -12.58 -24.32 13.78
CA GLU A 294 -11.64 -24.29 14.88
C GLU A 294 -10.98 -22.93 14.99
N SER A 295 -10.78 -22.44 16.19
CA SER A 295 -10.07 -21.19 16.44
C SER A 295 -8.60 -21.29 16.03
N VAL A 296 -8.07 -20.22 15.46
CA VAL A 296 -6.68 -20.16 15.00
C VAL A 296 -5.86 -19.18 15.79
N LYS A 297 -4.55 -19.46 15.89
CA LYS A 297 -3.57 -18.55 16.46
C LYS A 297 -2.97 -17.67 15.35
N ILE A 298 -3.02 -16.34 15.56
CA ILE A 298 -2.48 -15.33 14.66
C ILE A 298 -1.40 -14.53 15.36
N ILE A 299 -0.28 -14.33 14.66
CA ILE A 299 0.77 -13.36 15.04
C ILE A 299 1.03 -12.51 13.80
N THR A 300 0.71 -11.22 13.87
CA THR A 300 0.97 -10.31 12.75
C THR A 300 2.46 -10.01 12.67
N ALA A 301 3.00 -9.92 11.46
CA ALA A 301 4.38 -9.51 11.22
C ALA A 301 4.54 -9.03 9.76
N PRO A 302 5.64 -8.35 9.40
CA PRO A 302 5.93 -7.96 8.02
C PRO A 302 5.92 -9.15 7.07
N TYR A 303 5.55 -8.90 5.81
CA TYR A 303 5.53 -9.93 4.76
C TYR A 303 6.87 -10.70 4.66
N PRO A 304 6.87 -12.04 4.46
CA PRO A 304 5.74 -12.89 4.05
C PRO A 304 4.91 -13.46 5.21
N ALA A 305 5.08 -12.98 6.43
CA ALA A 305 4.29 -13.40 7.58
C ALA A 305 2.83 -12.90 7.49
N PHE A 306 2.06 -13.12 8.54
CA PHE A 306 0.63 -12.84 8.54
C PHE A 306 0.35 -11.33 8.56
N PRO A 307 -0.40 -10.78 7.58
CA PRO A 307 -0.62 -9.34 7.45
C PRO A 307 -1.55 -8.78 8.53
N THR A 308 -1.12 -7.69 9.15
CA THR A 308 -1.91 -6.97 10.16
C THR A 308 -3.28 -6.49 9.62
N ASP A 309 -3.41 -6.27 8.31
CA ASP A 309 -4.67 -5.87 7.66
C ASP A 309 -5.73 -6.99 7.65
N MET A 310 -5.35 -8.23 7.92
CA MET A 310 -6.25 -9.38 8.08
C MET A 310 -6.60 -9.71 9.53
N GLN A 311 -6.03 -9.00 10.49
CA GLN A 311 -6.20 -9.27 11.92
C GLN A 311 -7.68 -9.22 12.36
N ALA A 312 -8.42 -8.20 11.95
CA ALA A 312 -9.82 -8.02 12.34
C ALA A 312 -10.74 -9.12 11.77
N GLN A 313 -10.52 -9.54 10.52
CA GLN A 313 -11.29 -10.60 9.87
C GLN A 313 -11.10 -11.94 10.58
N PHE A 314 -9.87 -12.27 10.94
CA PHE A 314 -9.60 -13.50 11.68
C PHE A 314 -10.03 -13.43 13.14
N MET A 315 -10.09 -12.25 13.74
CA MET A 315 -10.74 -12.09 15.05
C MET A 315 -12.23 -12.42 14.95
N ALA A 316 -12.92 -11.93 13.91
CA ALA A 316 -14.32 -12.27 13.68
C ALA A 316 -14.51 -13.77 13.41
N LEU A 317 -13.61 -14.43 12.68
CA LEU A 317 -13.63 -15.89 12.49
C LEU A 317 -13.51 -16.61 13.84
N ASN A 318 -12.54 -16.22 14.68
CA ASN A 318 -12.33 -16.84 16.00
C ASN A 318 -13.54 -16.69 16.93
N VAL A 319 -14.32 -15.60 16.81
CA VAL A 319 -15.54 -15.38 17.61
C VAL A 319 -16.62 -16.43 17.33
N VAL A 320 -16.69 -16.97 16.11
CA VAL A 320 -17.68 -17.98 15.72
C VAL A 320 -17.12 -19.41 15.69
N ALA A 321 -15.83 -19.59 15.95
CA ALA A 321 -15.15 -20.88 15.94
C ALA A 321 -15.15 -21.55 17.31
N GLU A 322 -14.96 -22.88 17.35
CA GLU A 322 -14.80 -23.65 18.59
C GLU A 322 -13.35 -23.51 19.12
N GLY A 323 -13.19 -23.51 20.43
CA GLY A 323 -11.89 -23.44 21.11
C GLY A 323 -11.47 -22.02 21.53
N VAL A 324 -10.17 -21.80 21.66
CA VAL A 324 -9.59 -20.53 22.10
C VAL A 324 -8.70 -19.97 20.98
N GLY A 325 -9.10 -18.85 20.40
CA GLY A 325 -8.29 -18.11 19.45
C GLY A 325 -7.37 -17.11 20.16
N GLU A 326 -6.13 -17.01 19.70
CA GLU A 326 -5.15 -16.05 20.21
C GLU A 326 -4.66 -15.17 19.07
N ILE A 327 -4.70 -13.84 19.25
CA ILE A 327 -4.18 -12.88 18.29
C ILE A 327 -3.16 -11.99 18.96
N THR A 328 -1.93 -12.01 18.44
CA THR A 328 -0.84 -11.12 18.84
C THR A 328 -0.59 -10.11 17.73
N GLU A 329 -0.85 -8.83 18.00
CA GLU A 329 -0.57 -7.72 17.08
C GLU A 329 0.82 -7.15 17.41
N THR A 330 1.73 -7.17 16.42
CA THR A 330 3.11 -6.69 16.62
C THR A 330 3.45 -5.46 15.77
N ILE A 331 2.52 -5.02 14.90
CA ILE A 331 2.75 -3.92 13.96
C ILE A 331 2.18 -2.61 14.50
N PHE A 332 0.94 -2.65 15.04
CA PHE A 332 0.23 -1.45 15.50
C PHE A 332 -0.34 -1.61 16.91
N GLU A 333 0.12 -0.77 17.81
CA GLU A 333 -0.20 -0.82 19.23
C GLU A 333 -1.69 -0.67 19.55
N ASN A 334 -2.46 0.04 18.73
CA ASN A 334 -3.88 0.34 18.97
C ASN A 334 -4.85 -0.39 18.01
N ARG A 335 -4.43 -1.51 17.41
CA ARG A 335 -5.24 -2.17 16.37
C ARG A 335 -6.31 -3.14 16.90
N PHE A 336 -6.66 -3.07 18.18
CA PHE A 336 -7.73 -3.88 18.79
C PHE A 336 -9.04 -3.12 19.06
N MET A 337 -9.22 -1.91 18.54
CA MET A 337 -10.41 -1.08 18.81
C MET A 337 -11.72 -1.76 18.40
N HIS A 338 -11.71 -2.59 17.33
CA HIS A 338 -12.87 -3.35 16.88
C HIS A 338 -13.27 -4.49 17.84
N ALA A 339 -12.38 -4.97 18.70
CA ALA A 339 -12.68 -6.02 19.67
C ALA A 339 -13.86 -5.63 20.59
N GLN A 340 -13.94 -4.35 21.01
CA GLN A 340 -15.04 -3.85 21.81
C GLN A 340 -16.39 -3.88 21.08
N GLN A 341 -16.38 -3.79 19.74
CA GLN A 341 -17.60 -3.90 18.93
C GLN A 341 -18.07 -5.35 18.82
N LEU A 342 -17.13 -6.29 18.81
CA LEU A 342 -17.45 -7.74 18.79
C LEU A 342 -17.99 -8.25 20.12
N ILE A 343 -17.69 -7.58 21.24
CA ILE A 343 -18.22 -7.91 22.58
C ILE A 343 -19.70 -7.53 22.71
N ARG A 344 -20.20 -6.53 21.98
CA ARG A 344 -21.59 -6.07 22.01
C ARG A 344 -22.55 -7.03 21.32
#